data_92a1f9fdd1cd17f9f18ea8f619480b82
#
_entry.id   92a1f9fdd1cd17f9f18ea8f619480b82
#
_cell.length_a   1.000
_cell.length_b   1.000
_cell.length_c   1.000
_cell.angle_alpha   90.00
_cell.angle_beta   90.00
_cell.angle_gamma   90.00
#
_symmetry.space_group_name_H-M   'P 1'
#
loop_
_entity.id
_entity.type
_entity.pdbx_description
1 polymer ?
#
loop_
_entity_poly.entity_id
_entity_poly.type
_entity_poly.pdbx_seq_one_letter_code
_entity_poly.pdbx_strand_id
1 'polypeptide(L)'
;IRPNDLEWETFHDPHGRPTTPTRVLKNDGPFLIEAKFPAHFYADQHWHPYDTIYVVTTGEMQIGDEGAFRPGDIRWVKAGHSYGPEEAGAEGVQFHLFSLGGDIGLNWADLYDVPAELSERLARFQAPSGRRRIDQMPRVTPEEPCPDWDAMPDEGPLIFRMALASDAHSSDVFVPFDAVWYVRSGSMEIVGEATVGEGEFYCVSPDQSYSLAAGPEGAEWLVFSSRSLQPL
;
A
#
# COMPACT_ATOMS: atom_id res chain seq x y z
N ILE A 1 6.03 -9.96 7.98
CA ILE A 1 6.08 -10.59 6.63
C ILE A 1 7.39 -10.19 5.98
N ARG A 2 8.12 -11.15 5.49
CA ARG A 2 9.42 -11.00 4.84
C ARG A 2 9.30 -11.37 3.37
N PRO A 3 9.26 -10.39 2.45
CA PRO A 3 9.08 -10.68 1.02
C PRO A 3 10.14 -11.64 0.46
N ASN A 4 11.39 -11.52 0.92
CA ASN A 4 12.50 -12.35 0.43
C ASN A 4 12.42 -13.83 0.80
N ASP A 5 11.55 -14.21 1.73
CA ASP A 5 11.31 -15.60 2.10
C ASP A 5 10.25 -16.27 1.20
N LEU A 6 9.65 -15.52 0.28
CA LEU A 6 8.55 -15.94 -0.58
C LEU A 6 9.00 -16.15 -2.03
N GLU A 7 8.42 -17.17 -2.66
CA GLU A 7 8.67 -17.44 -4.07
C GLU A 7 7.91 -16.49 -4.99
N TRP A 8 8.47 -16.24 -6.18
CA TRP A 8 7.81 -15.52 -7.24
C TRP A 8 6.90 -16.46 -8.02
N GLU A 9 5.64 -16.06 -8.19
CA GLU A 9 4.64 -16.75 -8.96
C GLU A 9 4.24 -15.94 -10.19
N THR A 10 3.86 -16.60 -11.27
CA THR A 10 3.30 -15.96 -12.45
C THR A 10 1.83 -16.34 -12.54
N PHE A 11 0.97 -15.37 -12.34
CA PHE A 11 -0.46 -15.52 -12.53
C PHE A 11 -0.80 -15.42 -14.02
N HIS A 12 -2.02 -15.82 -14.38
CA HIS A 12 -2.54 -15.69 -15.72
C HIS A 12 -3.82 -14.86 -15.69
N ASP A 13 -3.98 -14.00 -16.69
CA ASP A 13 -5.23 -13.27 -16.87
C ASP A 13 -6.37 -14.20 -17.33
N PRO A 14 -7.62 -13.72 -17.43
CA PRO A 14 -8.74 -14.52 -17.91
C PRO A 14 -8.58 -15.08 -19.34
N HIS A 15 -7.68 -14.52 -20.14
CA HIS A 15 -7.35 -15.02 -21.48
C HIS A 15 -6.22 -16.06 -21.47
N GLY A 16 -5.69 -16.40 -20.27
CA GLY A 16 -4.57 -17.32 -20.13
C GLY A 16 -3.20 -16.71 -20.45
N ARG A 17 -3.08 -15.39 -20.60
CA ARG A 17 -1.81 -14.71 -20.79
C ARG A 17 -1.09 -14.60 -19.45
N PRO A 18 0.22 -14.89 -19.39
CA PRO A 18 0.97 -14.72 -18.16
C PRO A 18 0.97 -13.23 -17.76
N THR A 19 0.66 -12.97 -16.51
CA THR A 19 0.85 -11.67 -15.91
C THR A 19 2.29 -11.52 -15.44
N THR A 20 2.56 -10.54 -14.63
CA THR A 20 3.89 -10.27 -14.11
C THR A 20 4.25 -11.19 -12.95
N PRO A 21 5.55 -11.48 -12.72
CA PRO A 21 5.98 -12.13 -11.50
C PRO A 21 5.49 -11.38 -10.26
N THR A 22 4.85 -12.10 -9.38
CA THR A 22 4.20 -11.55 -8.18
C THR A 22 4.50 -12.45 -6.99
N ARG A 23 4.75 -11.86 -5.83
CA ARG A 23 4.79 -12.55 -4.53
C ARG A 23 3.55 -12.18 -3.75
N VAL A 24 2.79 -13.17 -3.30
CA VAL A 24 1.66 -12.94 -2.40
C VAL A 24 2.20 -12.86 -0.97
N LEU A 25 2.21 -11.66 -0.40
CA LEU A 25 2.76 -11.42 0.93
C LEU A 25 1.73 -11.72 2.02
N LYS A 26 0.45 -11.44 1.76
CA LYS A 26 -0.67 -11.69 2.68
C LYS A 26 -1.98 -11.79 1.89
N ASN A 27 -2.85 -12.70 2.32
CA ASN A 27 -4.15 -12.94 1.67
C ASN A 27 -5.29 -13.24 2.66
N ASP A 28 -5.08 -12.98 3.95
CA ASP A 28 -6.09 -13.11 5.02
C ASP A 28 -6.25 -11.74 5.72
N GLY A 29 -7.21 -10.96 5.29
CA GLY A 29 -7.39 -9.57 5.69
C GLY A 29 -6.90 -8.60 4.61
N PRO A 30 -6.13 -7.55 4.92
CA PRO A 30 -5.49 -6.73 3.89
C PRO A 30 -4.65 -7.59 2.95
N PHE A 31 -4.88 -7.48 1.64
CA PHE A 31 -4.16 -8.26 0.65
C PHE A 31 -2.92 -7.50 0.19
N LEU A 32 -1.76 -8.12 0.31
CA LEU A 32 -0.48 -7.52 -0.04
C LEU A 32 0.24 -8.36 -1.08
N ILE A 33 0.73 -7.71 -2.11
CA ILE A 33 1.65 -8.33 -3.08
C ILE A 33 2.86 -7.44 -3.33
N GLU A 34 3.92 -8.08 -3.75
CA GLU A 34 5.03 -7.47 -4.47
C GLU A 34 4.95 -7.91 -5.92
N ALA A 35 4.96 -6.96 -6.85
CA ALA A 35 4.90 -7.22 -8.28
C ALA A 35 6.13 -6.65 -8.99
N LYS A 36 6.53 -7.33 -10.07
CA LYS A 36 7.71 -6.97 -10.86
C LYS A 36 7.36 -6.97 -12.34
N PHE A 37 7.25 -5.78 -12.91
CA PHE A 37 7.04 -5.61 -14.34
C PHE A 37 8.39 -5.58 -15.06
N PRO A 38 8.62 -6.42 -16.07
CA PRO A 38 9.82 -6.33 -16.90
C PRO A 38 9.84 -5.02 -17.70
N ALA A 39 11.00 -4.67 -18.27
CA ALA A 39 11.14 -3.50 -19.13
C ALA A 39 10.07 -3.48 -20.22
N HIS A 40 9.44 -2.32 -20.40
CA HIS A 40 8.41 -2.07 -21.41
C HIS A 40 7.16 -2.97 -21.29
N PHE A 41 6.93 -3.54 -20.11
CA PHE A 41 5.67 -4.25 -19.87
C PHE A 41 4.51 -3.28 -19.95
N TYR A 42 3.42 -3.77 -20.54
CA TYR A 42 2.20 -3.00 -20.73
C TYR A 42 1.01 -3.78 -20.14
N ALA A 43 0.26 -3.13 -19.27
CA ALA A 43 -1.02 -3.62 -18.77
C ALA A 43 -2.13 -2.71 -19.24
N ASP A 44 -3.17 -3.30 -19.82
CA ASP A 44 -4.37 -2.59 -20.27
C ASP A 44 -5.12 -1.91 -19.12
N GLN A 45 -6.08 -1.08 -19.48
CA GLN A 45 -6.95 -0.42 -18.52
C GLN A 45 -7.70 -1.44 -17.66
N HIS A 46 -7.71 -1.22 -16.34
CA HIS A 46 -8.33 -2.11 -15.37
C HIS A 46 -8.82 -1.36 -14.15
N TRP A 47 -9.52 -2.07 -13.27
CA TRP A 47 -10.00 -1.56 -11.98
C TRP A 47 -9.93 -2.65 -10.90
N HIS A 48 -9.97 -2.23 -9.64
CA HIS A 48 -9.97 -3.12 -8.47
C HIS A 48 -11.27 -2.98 -7.66
N PRO A 49 -11.78 -4.06 -7.05
CA PRO A 49 -13.00 -4.02 -6.23
C PRO A 49 -12.81 -3.36 -4.87
N TYR A 50 -11.56 -3.10 -4.48
CA TYR A 50 -11.18 -2.46 -3.22
C TYR A 50 -10.24 -1.29 -3.46
N ASP A 51 -10.19 -0.37 -2.49
CA ASP A 51 -9.17 0.69 -2.48
C ASP A 51 -7.77 0.05 -2.48
N THR A 52 -6.89 0.52 -3.33
CA THR A 52 -5.53 0.01 -3.45
C THR A 52 -4.49 1.12 -3.29
N ILE A 53 -3.31 0.73 -2.80
CA ILE A 53 -2.16 1.62 -2.63
C ILE A 53 -0.95 0.98 -3.31
N TYR A 54 -0.26 1.74 -4.14
CA TYR A 54 0.99 1.38 -4.79
C TYR A 54 2.15 2.08 -4.10
N VAL A 55 3.22 1.36 -3.84
CA VAL A 55 4.50 1.91 -3.39
C VAL A 55 5.57 1.45 -4.34
N VAL A 56 6.07 2.34 -5.18
CA VAL A 56 7.16 2.00 -6.11
C VAL A 56 8.47 1.89 -5.35
N THR A 57 9.15 0.75 -5.52
CA THR A 57 10.42 0.45 -4.85
C THR A 57 11.62 0.59 -5.77
N THR A 58 11.50 0.18 -7.03
CA THR A 58 12.55 0.36 -8.05
C THR A 58 11.95 0.66 -9.42
N GLY A 59 12.73 1.29 -10.30
CA GLY A 59 12.31 1.57 -11.67
C GLY A 59 11.28 2.67 -11.81
N GLU A 60 10.46 2.58 -12.86
CA GLU A 60 9.46 3.59 -13.19
C GLU A 60 8.21 2.94 -13.78
N MET A 61 7.04 3.44 -13.41
CA MET A 61 5.75 3.05 -13.97
C MET A 61 4.97 4.28 -14.42
N GLN A 62 4.67 4.37 -15.71
CA GLN A 62 3.73 5.33 -16.26
C GLN A 62 2.32 4.78 -16.09
N ILE A 63 1.36 5.59 -15.62
CA ILE A 63 -0.05 5.20 -15.47
C ILE A 63 -0.90 6.22 -16.20
N GLY A 64 -1.37 5.87 -17.38
CA GLY A 64 -2.24 6.70 -18.20
C GLY A 64 -1.86 8.19 -18.14
N ASP A 65 -2.83 9.05 -17.88
CA ASP A 65 -2.64 10.50 -17.73
C ASP A 65 -2.13 10.93 -16.34
N GLU A 66 -2.04 10.00 -15.38
CA GLU A 66 -1.53 10.32 -14.04
C GLU A 66 -0.01 10.60 -14.02
N GLY A 67 0.70 10.17 -15.05
CA GLY A 67 2.14 10.37 -15.23
C GLY A 67 3.00 9.26 -14.64
N ALA A 68 4.31 9.50 -14.58
CA ALA A 68 5.28 8.52 -14.13
C ALA A 68 5.43 8.47 -12.61
N PHE A 69 5.41 7.26 -12.05
CA PHE A 69 5.64 6.95 -10.64
C PHE A 69 7.02 6.31 -10.47
N ARG A 70 7.78 6.75 -9.47
CA ARG A 70 9.17 6.34 -9.19
C ARG A 70 9.35 5.99 -7.71
N PRO A 71 10.49 5.42 -7.32
CA PRO A 71 10.80 5.19 -5.91
C PRO A 71 10.57 6.45 -5.05
N GLY A 72 9.82 6.26 -3.96
CA GLY A 72 9.35 7.35 -3.10
C GLY A 72 8.00 7.95 -3.47
N ASP A 73 7.38 7.51 -4.58
CA ASP A 73 5.99 7.81 -4.87
C ASP A 73 5.06 6.75 -4.27
N ILE A 74 3.97 7.23 -3.71
CA ILE A 74 2.81 6.43 -3.33
C ILE A 74 1.64 6.87 -4.21
N ARG A 75 0.99 5.90 -4.83
CA ARG A 75 -0.29 6.09 -5.51
C ARG A 75 -1.39 5.41 -4.72
N TRP A 76 -2.53 6.03 -4.61
CA TRP A 76 -3.75 5.39 -4.14
C TRP A 76 -4.85 5.52 -5.18
N VAL A 77 -5.74 4.53 -5.20
CA VAL A 77 -6.89 4.50 -6.12
C VAL A 77 -8.10 3.89 -5.41
N LYS A 78 -9.26 4.49 -5.62
CA LYS A 78 -10.53 4.03 -5.06
C LYS A 78 -11.06 2.81 -5.81
N ALA A 79 -11.75 1.94 -5.08
CA ALA A 79 -12.47 0.80 -5.61
C ALA A 79 -13.35 1.20 -6.80
N GLY A 80 -13.28 0.44 -7.89
CA GLY A 80 -14.06 0.66 -9.11
C GLY A 80 -13.56 1.78 -10.02
N HIS A 81 -12.54 2.56 -9.63
CA HIS A 81 -11.93 3.53 -10.54
C HIS A 81 -11.10 2.81 -11.60
N SER A 82 -11.52 2.92 -12.86
CA SER A 82 -10.80 2.37 -14.00
C SER A 82 -9.67 3.29 -14.41
N TYR A 83 -8.47 2.76 -14.52
CA TYR A 83 -7.24 3.51 -14.83
C TYR A 83 -6.28 2.68 -15.69
N GLY A 84 -5.24 3.31 -16.18
CA GLY A 84 -4.26 2.73 -17.05
C GLY A 84 -4.25 3.41 -18.44
N PRO A 85 -3.48 2.88 -19.41
CA PRO A 85 -2.63 1.70 -19.23
C PRO A 85 -1.51 1.92 -18.22
N GLU A 86 -0.94 0.82 -17.70
CA GLU A 86 0.28 0.84 -16.92
C GLU A 86 1.45 0.41 -17.81
N GLU A 87 2.49 1.22 -17.88
CA GLU A 87 3.67 0.94 -18.69
C GLU A 87 4.92 1.01 -17.83
N ALA A 88 5.70 -0.07 -17.82
CA ALA A 88 7.00 -0.08 -17.15
C ALA A 88 8.06 0.64 -18.00
N GLY A 89 8.93 1.39 -17.34
CA GLY A 89 10.06 2.05 -17.98
C GLY A 89 11.10 1.08 -18.56
N ALA A 90 12.19 1.64 -19.09
CA ALA A 90 13.24 0.87 -19.76
C ALA A 90 13.96 -0.15 -18.87
N GLU A 91 13.95 0.03 -17.56
CA GLU A 91 14.54 -0.88 -16.57
C GLU A 91 13.48 -1.76 -15.86
N GLY A 92 12.22 -1.64 -16.28
CA GLY A 92 11.09 -2.24 -15.58
C GLY A 92 10.68 -1.45 -14.34
N VAL A 93 9.85 -2.06 -13.51
CA VAL A 93 9.43 -1.49 -12.23
C VAL A 93 9.16 -2.61 -11.24
N GLN A 94 9.46 -2.36 -9.97
CA GLN A 94 9.05 -3.21 -8.85
C GLN A 94 8.28 -2.33 -7.87
N PHE A 95 7.17 -2.85 -7.36
CA PHE A 95 6.30 -2.14 -6.46
C PHE A 95 5.57 -3.07 -5.51
N HIS A 96 5.16 -2.54 -4.37
CA HIS A 96 4.20 -3.18 -3.49
C HIS A 96 2.81 -2.66 -3.80
N LEU A 97 1.84 -3.55 -3.84
CA LEU A 97 0.42 -3.24 -3.97
C LEU A 97 -0.31 -3.73 -2.73
N PHE A 98 -0.99 -2.81 -2.08
CA PHE A 98 -1.84 -3.07 -0.92
C PHE A 98 -3.29 -2.92 -1.34
N SER A 99 -4.08 -3.96 -1.14
CA SER A 99 -5.54 -3.86 -1.14
C SER A 99 -6.02 -3.80 0.29
N LEU A 100 -6.81 -2.82 0.61
CA LEU A 100 -7.38 -2.64 1.95
C LEU A 100 -8.61 -3.53 2.20
N GLY A 101 -8.98 -4.36 1.20
CA GLY A 101 -9.96 -5.44 1.30
C GLY A 101 -9.30 -6.80 1.21
N GLY A 102 -10.10 -7.85 1.13
CA GLY A 102 -9.62 -9.24 1.18
C GLY A 102 -8.98 -9.78 -0.11
N ASP A 103 -8.97 -9.04 -1.21
CA ASP A 103 -8.42 -9.46 -2.50
C ASP A 103 -7.98 -8.23 -3.31
N ILE A 104 -7.02 -8.40 -4.21
CA ILE A 104 -6.67 -7.36 -5.18
C ILE A 104 -7.71 -7.29 -6.29
N GLY A 105 -8.21 -8.42 -6.77
CA GLY A 105 -9.29 -8.52 -7.72
C GLY A 105 -9.07 -7.70 -8.98
N LEU A 106 -8.04 -8.01 -9.76
CA LEU A 106 -7.76 -7.31 -11.02
C LEU A 106 -8.85 -7.57 -12.04
N ASN A 107 -9.59 -6.53 -12.46
CA ASN A 107 -10.65 -6.61 -13.45
C ASN A 107 -10.31 -5.76 -14.68
N TRP A 108 -10.10 -6.40 -15.81
CA TRP A 108 -9.84 -5.74 -17.09
C TRP A 108 -11.06 -4.97 -17.57
N ALA A 109 -10.91 -3.70 -17.92
CA ALA A 109 -12.02 -2.82 -18.26
C ALA A 109 -12.72 -3.18 -19.58
N ASP A 110 -12.05 -3.92 -20.46
CA ASP A 110 -12.63 -4.46 -21.71
C ASP A 110 -13.46 -5.75 -21.51
N LEU A 111 -13.34 -6.39 -20.34
CA LEU A 111 -14.01 -7.65 -20.01
C LEU A 111 -15.08 -7.50 -18.92
N TYR A 112 -14.90 -6.54 -18.02
CA TYR A 112 -15.72 -6.43 -16.82
C TYR A 112 -16.13 -4.98 -16.56
N ASP A 113 -17.42 -4.74 -16.58
CA ASP A 113 -18.00 -3.47 -16.18
C ASP A 113 -17.82 -3.23 -14.67
N VAL A 114 -17.62 -1.98 -14.29
CA VAL A 114 -17.63 -1.59 -12.89
C VAL A 114 -19.06 -1.71 -12.35
N PRO A 115 -19.28 -2.45 -11.25
CA PRO A 115 -20.60 -2.56 -10.63
C PRO A 115 -21.22 -1.20 -10.31
N ALA A 116 -22.52 -1.08 -10.48
CA ALA A 116 -23.25 0.18 -10.30
C ALA A 116 -23.01 0.79 -8.90
N GLU A 117 -22.99 -0.04 -7.87
CA GLU A 117 -22.73 0.37 -6.48
C GLU A 117 -21.35 1.00 -6.28
N LEU A 118 -20.32 0.48 -6.96
CA LEU A 118 -18.98 1.08 -6.93
C LEU A 118 -18.94 2.39 -7.72
N SER A 119 -19.63 2.45 -8.85
CA SER A 119 -19.76 3.67 -9.66
C SER A 119 -20.48 4.78 -8.89
N GLU A 120 -21.55 4.47 -8.19
CA GLU A 120 -22.27 5.42 -7.31
C GLU A 120 -21.42 5.88 -6.14
N ARG A 121 -20.62 4.99 -5.56
CA ARG A 121 -19.68 5.34 -4.51
C ARG A 121 -18.59 6.27 -5.03
N LEU A 122 -17.98 5.97 -6.18
CA LEU A 122 -16.96 6.79 -6.82
C LEU A 122 -17.43 8.22 -7.09
N ALA A 123 -18.69 8.38 -7.52
CA ALA A 123 -19.26 9.70 -7.81
C ALA A 123 -19.32 10.65 -6.60
N ARG A 124 -19.10 10.15 -5.38
CA ARG A 124 -19.06 10.93 -4.13
C ARG A 124 -17.68 11.56 -3.86
N PHE A 125 -16.62 11.09 -4.52
CA PHE A 125 -15.26 11.56 -4.33
C PHE A 125 -14.90 12.61 -5.38
N GLN A 126 -14.19 13.67 -4.98
CA GLN A 126 -13.66 14.67 -5.91
C GLN A 126 -12.48 14.09 -6.72
N ALA A 127 -11.67 13.24 -6.09
CA ALA A 127 -10.55 12.58 -6.71
C ALA A 127 -10.62 11.06 -6.44
N PRO A 128 -10.79 10.22 -7.48
CA PRO A 128 -10.82 8.77 -7.32
C PRO A 128 -9.42 8.14 -7.19
N SER A 129 -8.37 8.89 -7.50
CA SER A 129 -6.98 8.49 -7.33
C SER A 129 -6.12 9.68 -6.90
N GLY A 130 -4.91 9.40 -6.43
CA GLY A 130 -3.97 10.47 -6.09
C GLY A 130 -2.56 9.97 -5.85
N ARG A 131 -1.64 10.94 -5.80
CA ARG A 131 -0.21 10.74 -5.56
C ARG A 131 0.23 11.44 -4.28
N ARG A 132 1.15 10.80 -3.55
CA ARG A 132 1.92 11.42 -2.48
C ARG A 132 3.40 11.11 -2.64
N ARG A 133 4.25 12.06 -2.24
CA ARG A 133 5.69 11.83 -2.12
C ARG A 133 6.01 11.54 -0.66
N ILE A 134 6.72 10.43 -0.42
CA ILE A 134 7.07 9.99 0.94
C ILE A 134 7.93 11.03 1.64
N ASP A 135 8.88 11.64 0.92
CA ASP A 135 9.77 12.69 1.46
C ASP A 135 9.04 13.99 1.84
N GLN A 136 7.84 14.22 1.30
CA GLN A 136 7.00 15.38 1.59
C GLN A 136 5.92 15.10 2.65
N MET A 137 5.79 13.84 3.10
CA MET A 137 4.81 13.49 4.12
C MET A 137 5.26 13.97 5.49
N PRO A 138 4.34 14.46 6.34
CA PRO A 138 4.66 14.74 7.72
C PRO A 138 5.26 13.49 8.40
N ARG A 139 6.34 13.71 9.15
CA ARG A 139 6.93 12.69 10.01
C ARG A 139 6.30 12.82 11.38
N VAL A 140 5.64 11.77 11.81
CA VAL A 140 5.04 11.68 13.14
C VAL A 140 5.96 10.84 14.03
N THR A 141 6.21 11.28 15.24
CA THR A 141 6.89 10.45 16.24
C THR A 141 5.85 9.84 17.17
N PRO A 142 6.04 8.61 17.65
CA PRO A 142 5.09 7.98 18.58
C PRO A 142 4.96 8.71 19.93
N GLU A 143 5.87 9.60 20.25
CA GLU A 143 5.84 10.46 21.44
C GLU A 143 4.91 11.66 21.29
N GLU A 144 4.59 12.05 20.05
CA GLU A 144 3.57 13.03 19.77
C GLU A 144 2.18 12.39 19.98
N PRO A 145 1.20 13.15 20.47
CA PRO A 145 -0.14 12.62 20.55
C PRO A 145 -0.53 12.05 19.19
N CYS A 146 -1.11 10.87 19.22
CA CYS A 146 -1.59 10.18 18.01
C CYS A 146 -2.25 11.19 17.08
N PRO A 147 -1.91 11.22 15.79
CA PRO A 147 -2.49 12.19 14.86
C PRO A 147 -4.00 12.23 15.07
N ASP A 148 -4.57 13.44 15.06
CA ASP A 148 -6.03 13.57 15.08
C ASP A 148 -6.58 12.89 13.83
N TRP A 149 -6.95 11.62 14.00
CA TRP A 149 -7.45 10.75 12.94
C TRP A 149 -8.70 11.35 12.27
N ASP A 150 -9.44 12.19 12.99
CA ASP A 150 -10.65 12.83 12.50
C ASP A 150 -10.35 14.09 11.67
N ALA A 151 -9.18 14.69 11.85
CA ALA A 151 -8.74 15.84 11.07
C ALA A 151 -8.08 15.47 9.72
N MET A 152 -7.89 14.17 9.43
CA MET A 152 -7.30 13.74 8.15
C MET A 152 -8.32 13.81 7.01
N PRO A 153 -7.88 14.18 5.77
CA PRO A 153 -8.79 14.34 4.64
C PRO A 153 -9.61 13.07 4.38
N ASP A 154 -10.91 13.21 4.17
CA ASP A 154 -11.82 12.10 3.83
C ASP A 154 -11.53 11.47 2.46
N GLU A 155 -10.69 12.12 1.65
CA GLU A 155 -10.36 11.72 0.29
C GLU A 155 -9.08 10.90 0.24
N GLY A 156 -9.19 9.60 0.34
CA GLY A 156 -8.09 8.66 0.20
C GLY A 156 -7.83 7.81 1.44
N PRO A 157 -6.95 6.82 1.34
CA PRO A 157 -6.54 6.02 2.48
C PRO A 157 -5.72 6.88 3.45
N LEU A 158 -5.80 6.51 4.71
CA LEU A 158 -4.93 7.08 5.71
C LEU A 158 -3.51 6.58 5.47
N ILE A 159 -2.62 7.48 5.06
CA ILE A 159 -1.21 7.18 4.83
C ILE A 159 -0.38 8.23 5.56
N PHE A 160 0.50 7.80 6.45
CA PHE A 160 1.43 8.69 7.13
C PHE A 160 2.77 8.01 7.41
N ARG A 161 3.77 8.80 7.77
CA ARG A 161 5.12 8.36 8.03
C ARG A 161 5.42 8.48 9.51
N MET A 162 5.83 7.37 10.14
CA MET A 162 6.28 7.35 11.52
C MET A 162 7.78 7.09 11.60
N ALA A 163 8.41 7.52 12.68
CA ALA A 163 9.80 7.22 12.93
C ALA A 163 10.14 7.24 14.42
N LEU A 164 11.08 6.37 14.78
CA LEU A 164 11.77 6.34 16.07
C LEU A 164 13.26 6.61 15.85
N ALA A 165 13.87 7.37 16.75
CA ALA A 165 15.32 7.56 16.77
C ALA A 165 16.03 6.23 17.12
N SER A 166 17.35 6.19 16.89
CA SER A 166 18.20 5.07 17.29
C SER A 166 17.98 4.70 18.75
N ASP A 167 17.76 3.41 19.00
CA ASP A 167 17.55 2.82 20.33
C ASP A 167 16.38 3.45 21.14
N ALA A 168 15.51 4.21 20.49
CA ALA A 168 14.36 4.81 21.14
C ALA A 168 13.24 3.78 21.35
N HIS A 169 12.45 4.02 22.39
CA HIS A 169 11.29 3.21 22.74
C HIS A 169 10.05 4.08 22.79
N SER A 170 8.92 3.53 22.38
CA SER A 170 7.61 4.12 22.55
C SER A 170 6.66 3.08 23.14
N SER A 171 5.88 3.49 24.14
CA SER A 171 4.80 2.66 24.69
C SER A 171 3.45 3.16 24.19
N ASP A 172 2.48 2.26 24.17
CA ASP A 172 1.08 2.59 23.98
C ASP A 172 0.74 3.30 22.66
N VAL A 173 1.39 2.87 21.56
CA VAL A 173 0.97 3.27 20.21
C VAL A 173 -0.36 2.60 19.91
N PHE A 174 -1.45 3.33 20.20
CA PHE A 174 -2.80 2.84 19.97
C PHE A 174 -3.20 2.98 18.50
N VAL A 175 -3.74 1.90 17.92
CA VAL A 175 -4.22 1.88 16.53
C VAL A 175 -5.71 1.49 16.53
N PRO A 176 -6.62 2.43 16.21
CA PRO A 176 -8.06 2.19 16.29
C PRO A 176 -8.65 1.47 15.07
N PHE A 177 -7.83 1.06 14.11
CA PHE A 177 -8.26 0.43 12.85
C PHE A 177 -7.22 -0.57 12.35
N ASP A 178 -7.62 -1.44 11.43
CA ASP A 178 -6.69 -2.30 10.71
C ASP A 178 -5.66 -1.45 9.96
N ALA A 179 -4.39 -1.77 10.14
CA ALA A 179 -3.32 -1.07 9.47
C ALA A 179 -2.21 -2.03 9.01
N VAL A 180 -1.45 -1.58 8.05
CA VAL A 180 -0.20 -2.22 7.63
C VAL A 180 0.93 -1.25 7.87
N TRP A 181 1.95 -1.71 8.58
CA TRP A 181 3.21 -1.01 8.78
C TRP A 181 4.24 -1.55 7.80
N TYR A 182 4.84 -0.68 7.01
CA TYR A 182 5.90 -1.00 6.05
C TYR A 182 7.19 -0.29 6.48
N VAL A 183 8.18 -1.05 6.93
CA VAL A 183 9.48 -0.50 7.38
C VAL A 183 10.31 -0.10 6.15
N ARG A 184 10.64 1.18 6.06
CA ARG A 184 11.41 1.77 4.96
C ARG A 184 12.89 1.82 5.21
N SER A 185 13.27 1.99 6.47
CA SER A 185 14.69 2.01 6.86
C SER A 185 14.84 1.63 8.32
N GLY A 186 15.97 1.02 8.63
CA GLY A 186 16.29 0.54 9.96
C GLY A 186 15.50 -0.70 10.36
N SER A 187 15.22 -0.84 11.65
CA SER A 187 14.43 -1.95 12.18
C SER A 187 13.59 -1.52 13.37
N MET A 188 12.45 -2.19 13.54
CA MET A 188 11.51 -1.95 14.61
C MET A 188 11.16 -3.27 15.29
N GLU A 189 11.30 -3.33 16.59
CA GLU A 189 10.77 -4.41 17.41
C GLU A 189 9.35 -4.02 17.88
N ILE A 190 8.39 -4.88 17.63
CA ILE A 190 7.08 -4.86 18.28
C ILE A 190 7.27 -5.76 19.50
N VAL A 191 7.38 -5.13 20.68
CA VAL A 191 7.84 -5.78 21.90
C VAL A 191 7.00 -7.01 22.26
N GLY A 192 7.65 -8.15 22.31
CA GLY A 192 7.01 -9.42 22.64
C GLY A 192 6.33 -10.12 21.44
N GLU A 193 6.36 -9.55 20.26
CA GLU A 193 5.71 -10.12 19.08
C GLU A 193 6.67 -10.40 17.93
N ALA A 194 7.34 -9.36 17.39
CA ALA A 194 8.18 -9.51 16.20
C ALA A 194 9.24 -8.41 16.07
N THR A 195 10.30 -8.70 15.34
CA THR A 195 11.21 -7.68 14.78
C THR A 195 10.93 -7.56 13.29
N VAL A 196 10.76 -6.32 12.81
CA VAL A 196 10.46 -5.98 11.42
C VAL A 196 11.58 -5.09 10.89
N GLY A 197 12.25 -5.54 9.85
CA GLY A 197 13.37 -4.84 9.20
C GLY A 197 12.96 -4.08 7.94
N GLU A 198 13.94 -3.44 7.32
CA GLU A 198 13.75 -2.71 6.07
C GLU A 198 13.15 -3.61 4.97
N GLY A 199 12.12 -3.11 4.27
CA GLY A 199 11.38 -3.83 3.25
C GLY A 199 10.35 -4.83 3.78
N GLU A 200 10.23 -4.99 5.08
CA GLU A 200 9.30 -5.92 5.71
C GLU A 200 8.00 -5.23 6.16
N PHE A 201 6.97 -6.06 6.40
CA PHE A 201 5.63 -5.62 6.76
C PHE A 201 5.16 -6.23 8.07
N TYR A 202 4.37 -5.45 8.80
CA TYR A 202 3.61 -5.92 9.95
C TYR A 202 2.15 -5.49 9.83
N CYS A 203 1.24 -6.45 10.01
CA CYS A 203 -0.20 -6.17 10.00
C CYS A 203 -0.68 -5.92 11.42
N VAL A 204 -1.31 -4.78 11.60
CA VAL A 204 -1.76 -4.27 12.89
C VAL A 204 -3.26 -4.49 13.00
N SER A 205 -3.70 -5.13 14.08
CA SER A 205 -5.11 -5.31 14.39
C SER A 205 -5.71 -4.05 15.03
N PRO A 206 -7.02 -3.79 14.80
CA PRO A 206 -7.68 -2.63 15.37
C PRO A 206 -7.79 -2.74 16.90
N ASP A 207 -7.96 -1.58 17.55
CA ASP A 207 -8.17 -1.44 18.99
C ASP A 207 -7.07 -2.09 19.85
N GLN A 208 -5.84 -2.10 19.33
CA GLN A 208 -4.66 -2.61 20.04
C GLN A 208 -3.67 -1.49 20.33
N SER A 209 -2.95 -1.67 21.45
CA SER A 209 -1.78 -0.84 21.79
C SER A 209 -0.51 -1.65 21.63
N TYR A 210 0.49 -1.04 21.04
CA TYR A 210 1.79 -1.65 20.74
C TYR A 210 2.92 -0.88 21.44
N SER A 211 3.81 -1.62 22.06
CA SER A 211 5.10 -1.07 22.52
C SER A 211 6.14 -1.31 21.44
N LEU A 212 6.86 -0.28 21.06
CA LEU A 212 7.83 -0.32 19.97
C LEU A 212 9.24 0.02 20.47
N ALA A 213 10.24 -0.64 19.90
CA ALA A 213 11.65 -0.32 20.08
C ALA A 213 12.34 -0.22 18.73
N ALA A 214 13.08 0.86 18.50
CA ALA A 214 13.90 0.98 17.30
C ALA A 214 15.25 0.29 17.49
N GLY A 215 15.78 -0.25 16.39
CA GLY A 215 17.14 -0.76 16.36
C GLY A 215 18.20 0.35 16.39
N PRO A 216 19.50 -0.01 16.30
CA PRO A 216 20.62 0.93 16.45
C PRO A 216 20.68 2.00 15.36
N GLU A 217 20.04 1.82 14.24
CA GLU A 217 19.94 2.80 13.14
C GLU A 217 18.62 3.60 13.17
N GLY A 218 17.80 3.37 14.20
CA GLY A 218 16.43 3.88 14.25
C GLY A 218 15.47 3.05 13.44
N ALA A 219 14.26 3.57 13.26
CA ALA A 219 13.25 2.98 12.38
C ALA A 219 12.41 4.08 11.72
N GLU A 220 12.15 3.94 10.44
CA GLU A 220 11.14 4.73 9.71
C GLU A 220 10.19 3.79 9.00
N TRP A 221 8.89 4.00 9.16
CA TRP A 221 7.88 3.17 8.52
C TRP A 221 6.69 3.99 8.01
N LEU A 222 6.01 3.44 7.02
CA LEU A 222 4.73 3.94 6.55
C LEU A 222 3.60 3.19 7.23
N VAL A 223 2.55 3.89 7.54
CA VAL A 223 1.29 3.34 8.05
C VAL A 223 0.24 3.51 6.96
N PHE A 224 -0.37 2.40 6.59
CA PHE A 224 -1.51 2.35 5.67
C PHE A 224 -2.72 1.83 6.41
N SER A 225 -3.85 2.52 6.31
CA SER A 225 -5.07 2.07 6.96
C SER A 225 -6.30 2.19 6.07
N SER A 226 -7.22 1.28 6.32
CA SER A 226 -8.50 1.13 5.62
C SER A 226 -9.63 2.01 6.15
N ARG A 227 -9.35 3.10 6.82
CA ARG A 227 -10.38 3.99 7.40
C ARG A 227 -11.59 4.26 6.47
N SER A 228 -11.37 4.15 5.16
CA SER A 228 -12.43 4.31 4.16
C SER A 228 -13.35 3.11 3.98
N LEU A 229 -13.10 1.99 4.67
CA LEU A 229 -13.85 0.74 4.53
C LEU A 229 -14.89 0.51 5.64
N GLN A 230 -15.24 1.50 6.44
CA GLN A 230 -16.45 1.36 7.24
C GLN A 230 -17.63 1.20 6.28
N PRO A 231 -18.37 0.07 6.33
CA PRO A 231 -19.61 -0.04 5.59
C PRO A 231 -20.54 1.07 6.05
N LEU A 232 -21.09 1.81 5.09
CA LEU A 232 -22.17 2.76 5.33
C LEU A 232 -23.42 2.02 5.77
#